data_051bfd60f6cc028579febd21b0df7703
#
_entry.id   051bfd60f6cc028579febd21b0df7703
#
_cell.length_a   1.000
_cell.length_b   1.000
_cell.length_c   1.000
_cell.angle_alpha   90.00
_cell.angle_beta   90.00
_cell.angle_gamma   90.00
#
_symmetry.space_group_name_H-M   'P 1'
#
loop_
_entity.id
_entity.type
_entity.pdbx_description
1 polymer ?
#
loop_
_entity_poly.entity_id
_entity_poly.type
_entity_poly.pdbx_seq_one_letter_code
_entity_poly.pdbx_strand_id
1 'polypeptide(L)'
;QTSVIDNYQVFNHFEEVPGGEKAIVRPEFVKVTKKNEEQKYKSSATEGIVERVAFRGSSLELKVRVGNATLSARRSLDEEPVREGEVVDVFVQRIFVTKGNEAVLLHNTAMVEDWLVI
;
A
#
# COMPACT_ATOMS: atom_id res chain seq x y z
N GLN A 1 0.04 9.56 -8.16
CA GLN A 1 1.43 9.27 -8.47
C GLN A 1 1.77 7.81 -8.22
N THR A 2 2.43 7.23 -9.19
CA THR A 2 2.83 5.83 -9.10
C THR A 2 4.17 5.73 -8.36
N SER A 3 4.27 4.78 -7.45
CA SER A 3 5.51 4.47 -6.74
C SER A 3 6.18 3.25 -7.38
N VAL A 4 7.50 3.29 -7.50
CA VAL A 4 8.29 2.17 -7.98
C VAL A 4 9.16 1.66 -6.85
N ILE A 5 9.09 0.36 -6.58
CA ILE A 5 9.70 -0.25 -5.41
C ILE A 5 10.60 -1.39 -5.85
N ASP A 6 11.83 -1.42 -5.33
CA ASP A 6 12.80 -2.46 -5.70
C ASP A 6 12.48 -3.80 -5.05
N ASN A 7 11.94 -3.80 -3.84
CA ASN A 7 11.64 -5.04 -3.13
C ASN A 7 10.20 -5.03 -2.64
N TYR A 8 9.30 -5.60 -3.44
CA TYR A 8 7.88 -5.65 -3.10
C TYR A 8 7.56 -6.64 -1.97
N GLN A 9 8.51 -7.50 -1.63
CA GLN A 9 8.32 -8.44 -0.53
C GLN A 9 8.36 -7.76 0.84
N VAL A 10 8.65 -6.46 0.88
CA VAL A 10 8.46 -5.66 2.09
C VAL A 10 6.97 -5.63 2.49
N PHE A 11 6.08 -5.83 1.52
CA PHE A 11 4.65 -5.97 1.80
C PHE A 11 4.32 -7.44 2.01
N ASN A 12 3.54 -7.73 3.02
CA ASN A 12 3.09 -9.08 3.29
C ASN A 12 2.04 -9.52 2.27
N HIS A 13 1.94 -10.82 2.06
CA HIS A 13 0.86 -11.44 1.29
C HIS A 13 0.85 -11.16 -0.21
N PHE A 14 2.05 -11.05 -0.81
CA PHE A 14 2.19 -11.10 -2.26
C PHE A 14 3.06 -12.28 -2.65
N GLU A 15 2.61 -13.01 -3.65
CA GLU A 15 3.37 -14.14 -4.17
C GLU A 15 4.65 -13.65 -4.85
N GLU A 16 5.68 -14.47 -4.80
CA GLU A 16 6.91 -14.19 -5.52
C GLU A 16 6.72 -14.41 -7.01
N VAL A 17 7.27 -13.51 -7.81
CA VAL A 17 7.30 -13.64 -9.26
C VAL A 17 8.72 -13.99 -9.66
N PRO A 18 8.99 -15.24 -10.11
CA PRO A 18 10.33 -15.59 -10.58
C PRO A 18 10.78 -14.68 -11.72
N GLY A 19 11.94 -14.07 -11.57
CA GLY A 19 12.45 -13.11 -12.53
C GLY A 19 11.83 -11.72 -12.42
N GLY A 20 11.00 -11.49 -11.41
CA GLY A 20 10.44 -10.16 -11.14
C GLY A 20 11.52 -9.19 -10.73
N GLU A 21 11.41 -7.95 -11.19
CA GLU A 21 12.43 -6.92 -10.98
C GLU A 21 12.00 -5.86 -9.99
N LYS A 22 10.92 -5.15 -10.32
CA LYS A 22 10.42 -4.03 -9.51
C LYS A 22 8.93 -4.13 -9.37
N ALA A 23 8.38 -3.48 -8.35
CA ALA A 23 6.94 -3.36 -8.20
C ALA A 23 6.50 -1.93 -8.46
N ILE A 24 5.37 -1.82 -9.15
CA ILE A 24 4.69 -0.55 -9.39
C ILE A 24 3.46 -0.54 -8.52
N VAL A 25 3.35 0.48 -7.68
CA VAL A 25 2.24 0.62 -6.72
C VAL A 25 1.52 1.93 -6.99
N ARG A 26 0.24 1.85 -7.29
CA ARG A 26 -0.60 3.03 -7.54
C ARG A 26 -1.27 3.47 -6.25
N PRO A 27 -1.40 4.79 -6.01
CA PRO A 27 -1.94 5.28 -4.74
C PRO A 27 -3.37 4.82 -4.46
N GLU A 28 -4.18 4.61 -5.48
CA GLU A 28 -5.56 4.16 -5.29
C GLU A 28 -5.67 2.74 -4.72
N PHE A 29 -4.58 1.98 -4.74
CA PHE A 29 -4.54 0.62 -4.19
C PHE A 29 -3.83 0.55 -2.84
N VAL A 30 -3.49 1.70 -2.26
CA VAL A 30 -2.82 1.78 -0.96
C VAL A 30 -3.81 2.35 0.05
N LYS A 31 -4.16 1.53 1.04
CA LYS A 31 -5.05 1.95 2.13
C LYS A 31 -4.22 2.23 3.37
N VAL A 32 -4.30 3.46 3.86
CA VAL A 32 -3.62 3.88 5.08
C VAL A 32 -4.65 4.08 6.17
N THR A 33 -4.46 3.41 7.30
CA THR A 33 -5.34 3.54 8.45
C THR A 33 -4.53 3.85 9.71
N LYS A 34 -5.14 4.62 10.60
CA LYS A 34 -4.55 4.90 11.91
C LYS A 34 -4.57 3.63 12.74
N LYS A 35 -3.66 3.53 13.71
CA LYS A 35 -3.55 2.33 14.54
C LYS A 35 -4.83 2.01 15.32
N ASN A 36 -5.62 3.02 15.67
CA ASN A 36 -6.87 2.85 16.39
C ASN A 36 -8.10 2.68 15.50
N GLU A 37 -7.91 2.70 14.18
CA GLU A 37 -9.00 2.49 13.25
C GLU A 37 -9.19 1.02 12.93
N GLU A 38 -10.45 0.63 12.68
CA GLU A 38 -10.75 -0.70 12.22
C GLU A 38 -10.56 -0.79 10.72
N GLN A 39 -10.07 -1.92 10.27
CA GLN A 39 -9.88 -2.22 8.88
C GLN A 39 -10.00 -3.72 8.68
N LYS A 40 -10.68 -4.13 7.61
CA LYS A 40 -10.95 -5.55 7.33
C LYS A 40 -9.66 -6.39 7.28
N TYR A 41 -8.60 -5.83 6.72
CA TYR A 41 -7.34 -6.55 6.52
C TYR A 41 -6.23 -6.06 7.46
N LYS A 42 -6.59 -5.60 8.64
CA LYS A 42 -5.63 -5.03 9.59
C LYS A 42 -4.49 -5.98 9.94
N SER A 43 -4.80 -7.27 10.11
CA SER A 43 -3.78 -8.27 10.44
C SER A 43 -2.82 -8.54 9.29
N SER A 44 -3.16 -8.16 8.08
CA SER A 44 -2.33 -8.32 6.88
C SER A 44 -1.67 -7.01 6.46
N ALA A 45 -1.89 -5.94 7.19
CA ALA A 45 -1.28 -4.65 6.90
C ALA A 45 0.16 -4.62 7.39
N THR A 46 0.94 -3.75 6.78
CA THR A 46 2.34 -3.50 7.14
C THR A 46 2.44 -2.14 7.81
N GLU A 47 3.24 -2.04 8.85
CA GLU A 47 3.43 -0.77 9.54
C GLU A 47 4.24 0.20 8.68
N GLY A 48 3.82 1.45 8.66
CA GLY A 48 4.51 2.51 7.97
C GLY A 48 4.52 3.80 8.77
N ILE A 49 5.31 4.77 8.29
CA ILE A 49 5.43 6.08 8.91
C ILE A 49 5.07 7.13 7.88
N VAL A 50 4.17 8.04 8.25
CA VAL A 50 3.76 9.15 7.38
C VAL A 50 4.91 10.16 7.29
N GLU A 51 5.45 10.35 6.09
CA GLU A 51 6.56 11.29 5.86
C GLU A 51 6.07 12.66 5.41
N ARG A 52 4.98 12.72 4.64
CA ARG A 52 4.42 13.97 4.15
C ARG A 52 2.91 13.88 4.05
N VAL A 53 2.28 15.01 4.29
CA VAL A 53 0.84 15.18 4.12
C VAL A 53 0.63 16.44 3.29
N ALA A 54 -0.12 16.34 2.21
CA ALA A 54 -0.47 17.48 1.38
C ALA A 54 -1.97 17.48 1.13
N PHE A 55 -2.57 18.67 1.25
CA PHE A 55 -3.99 18.85 0.91
C PHE A 55 -4.12 19.00 -0.60
N ARG A 56 -4.97 18.19 -1.21
CA ARG A 56 -5.22 18.21 -2.67
C ARG A 56 -6.70 18.35 -2.98
N GLY A 57 -7.31 19.37 -2.42
CA GLY A 57 -8.71 19.66 -2.69
C GLY A 57 -9.66 18.69 -2.01
N SER A 58 -9.91 17.54 -2.63
CA SER A 58 -10.89 16.57 -2.13
C SER A 58 -10.28 15.46 -1.26
N SER A 59 -8.96 15.45 -1.11
CA SER A 59 -8.28 14.39 -0.35
C SER A 59 -6.96 14.89 0.23
N LEU A 60 -6.43 14.14 1.18
CA LEU A 60 -5.05 14.28 1.62
C LEU A 60 -4.19 13.33 0.79
N GLU A 61 -3.10 13.86 0.24
CA GLU A 61 -2.10 13.05 -0.43
C GLU A 61 -0.98 12.78 0.55
N LEU A 62 -0.63 11.52 0.70
CA LEU A 62 0.33 11.06 1.69
C LEU A 62 1.56 10.46 1.02
N LYS A 63 2.72 10.68 1.65
CA LYS A 63 3.90 9.88 1.40
C LYS A 63 4.15 9.06 2.65
N VAL A 64 4.20 7.74 2.50
CA VAL A 64 4.33 6.82 3.62
C VAL A 64 5.53 5.91 3.38
N ARG A 65 6.41 5.85 4.37
CA ARG A 65 7.57 4.97 4.30
C ARG A 65 7.25 3.63 4.94
N VAL A 66 7.50 2.56 4.18
CA VAL A 66 7.37 1.18 4.63
C VAL A 66 8.71 0.50 4.37
N GLY A 67 9.46 0.19 5.42
CA GLY A 67 10.82 -0.29 5.27
C GLY A 67 11.67 0.73 4.52
N ASN A 68 12.25 0.34 3.42
CA ASN A 68 13.04 1.23 2.56
C ASN A 68 12.23 1.82 1.40
N ALA A 69 10.94 1.53 1.33
CA ALA A 69 10.09 1.97 0.24
C ALA A 69 9.26 3.18 0.66
N THR A 70 9.04 4.10 -0.26
CA THR A 70 8.15 5.24 -0.06
C THR A 70 6.97 5.09 -1.01
N LEU A 71 5.77 5.12 -0.44
CA LEU A 71 4.53 4.97 -1.19
C LEU A 71 3.75 6.26 -1.20
N SER A 72 3.08 6.52 -2.32
CA SER A 72 2.03 7.54 -2.38
C SER A 72 0.70 6.89 -2.01
N ALA A 73 -0.10 7.59 -1.23
CA ALA A 73 -1.42 7.14 -0.84
C ALA A 73 -2.35 8.35 -0.75
N ARG A 74 -3.63 8.09 -0.75
CA ARG A 74 -4.65 9.13 -0.57
C ARG A 74 -5.53 8.76 0.60
N ARG A 75 -5.94 9.78 1.35
CA ARG A 75 -6.85 9.60 2.46
C ARG A 75 -8.00 10.59 2.31
N SER A 76 -9.21 10.13 2.49
CA SER A 76 -10.39 10.97 2.37
C SER A 76 -10.39 12.07 3.45
N LEU A 77 -10.89 13.25 3.10
CA LEU A 77 -11.09 14.32 4.07
C LEU A 77 -12.18 13.99 5.10
N ASP A 78 -13.03 13.01 4.82
CA ASP A 78 -14.05 12.55 5.76
C ASP A 78 -13.48 11.70 6.89
N GLU A 79 -12.26 11.18 6.71
CA GLU A 79 -11.59 10.40 7.72
C GLU A 79 -10.75 11.31 8.62
N GLU A 80 -10.48 10.84 9.83
CA GLU A 80 -9.63 11.59 10.76
C GLU A 80 -8.25 11.80 10.13
N PRO A 81 -7.71 13.03 10.12
CA PRO A 81 -6.44 13.29 9.45
C PRO A 81 -5.26 12.60 10.14
N VAL A 82 -4.29 12.23 9.33
CA VAL A 82 -3.01 11.73 9.81
C VAL A 82 -1.98 12.84 9.77
N ARG A 83 -0.94 12.71 10.57
CA ARG A 83 0.12 13.73 10.71
C ARG A 83 1.47 13.16 10.29
N GLU A 84 2.35 14.05 9.90
CA GLU A 84 3.74 13.68 9.62
C GLU A 84 4.38 13.08 10.88
N GLY A 85 5.08 11.98 10.70
CA GLY A 85 5.69 11.23 11.80
C GLY A 85 4.78 10.19 12.42
N GLU A 86 3.52 10.16 12.06
CA GLU A 86 2.57 9.20 12.64
C GLU A 86 2.84 7.79 12.12
N VAL A 87 2.76 6.82 13.02
CA VAL A 87 2.86 5.40 12.69
C VAL A 87 1.46 4.90 12.30
N VAL A 88 1.35 4.30 11.14
CA VAL A 88 0.09 3.87 10.56
C VAL A 88 0.17 2.44 10.08
N ASP A 89 -0.99 1.86 9.77
CA ASP A 89 -1.08 0.58 9.07
C ASP A 89 -1.28 0.83 7.59
N VAL A 90 -0.51 0.13 6.77
CA VAL A 90 -0.55 0.26 5.31
C VAL A 90 -0.96 -1.08 4.71
N PHE A 91 -2.07 -1.08 3.98
CA PHE A 91 -2.54 -2.26 3.28
C PHE A 91 -2.49 -1.99 1.78
N VAL A 92 -1.70 -2.76 1.07
CA VAL A 92 -1.56 -2.64 -0.39
C VAL A 92 -2.41 -3.73 -1.02
N GLN A 93 -3.42 -3.31 -1.79
CA GLN A 93 -4.40 -4.24 -2.36
C GLN A 93 -3.85 -5.03 -3.54
N ARG A 94 -3.10 -4.37 -4.40
CA ARG A 94 -2.50 -4.98 -5.59
C ARG A 94 -1.28 -4.21 -6.04
N ILE A 95 -0.41 -4.91 -6.76
CA ILE A 95 0.82 -4.34 -7.33
C ILE A 95 1.01 -4.90 -8.73
N PHE A 96 1.85 -4.23 -9.51
CA PHE A 96 2.33 -4.75 -10.78
C PHE A 96 3.82 -5.02 -10.65
N VAL A 97 4.23 -6.25 -10.92
CA VAL A 97 5.64 -6.63 -10.86
C VAL A 97 6.18 -6.68 -12.28
N THR A 98 7.25 -5.93 -12.54
CA THR A 98 7.87 -5.90 -13.86
C THR A 98 8.74 -7.14 -14.08
N LYS A 99 8.67 -7.68 -15.29
CA LYS A 99 9.46 -8.83 -15.69
C LYS A 99 9.80 -8.67 -17.16
N GLY A 100 10.99 -8.21 -17.46
CA GLY A 100 11.38 -7.84 -18.82
C GLY A 100 10.47 -6.75 -19.37
N ASN A 101 9.81 -7.01 -20.48
CA ASN A 101 8.84 -6.08 -21.08
C ASN A 101 7.41 -6.29 -20.59
N GLU A 102 7.20 -7.20 -19.65
CA GLU A 102 5.89 -7.53 -19.14
C GLU A 102 5.69 -6.98 -17.73
N ALA A 103 4.43 -6.84 -17.35
CA ALA A 103 4.05 -6.53 -15.98
C ALA A 103 3.03 -7.56 -15.51
N VAL A 104 3.28 -8.16 -14.36
CA VAL A 104 2.41 -9.17 -13.78
C VAL A 104 1.61 -8.53 -12.66
N LEU A 105 0.29 -8.62 -12.76
CA LEU A 105 -0.61 -8.11 -11.74
C LEU A 105 -0.71 -9.13 -10.61
N LEU A 106 -0.42 -8.69 -9.39
CA LEU A 106 -0.59 -9.49 -8.19
C LEU A 106 -1.63 -8.86 -7.28
N HIS A 107 -2.55 -9.69 -6.78
CA HIS A 107 -3.48 -9.28 -5.74
C HIS A 107 -2.93 -9.70 -4.39
N ASN A 108 -3.21 -8.91 -3.36
CA ASN A 108 -2.86 -9.29 -2.00
C ASN A 108 -3.59 -10.59 -1.66
N THR A 109 -2.86 -11.61 -1.20
CA THR A 109 -3.43 -12.94 -0.96
C THR A 109 -4.48 -12.95 0.14
N ALA A 110 -4.42 -12.00 1.08
CA ALA A 110 -5.46 -11.86 2.10
C ALA A 110 -6.83 -11.60 1.49
N MET A 111 -6.88 -10.81 0.41
CA MET A 111 -8.13 -10.54 -0.30
C MET A 111 -8.59 -11.76 -1.10
N VAL A 112 -7.66 -12.48 -1.70
CA VAL A 112 -7.97 -13.68 -2.47
C VAL A 112 -8.54 -14.77 -1.56
N GLU A 113 -7.93 -14.97 -0.40
CA GLU A 113 -8.42 -15.94 0.60
C GLU A 113 -9.84 -15.61 1.05
N ASP A 114 -10.15 -14.31 1.17
CA ASP A 114 -11.48 -13.86 1.57
C ASP A 114 -12.54 -14.21 0.51
N TRP A 115 -12.16 -14.19 -0.76
CA TRP A 115 -13.06 -14.57 -1.85
C TRP A 115 -13.31 -16.06 -1.91
N LEU A 116 -12.41 -16.87 -1.41
CA LEU A 116 -12.55 -18.33 -1.43
C LEU A 116 -13.39 -18.86 -0.27
N VAL A 117 -13.61 -18.06 0.75
CA VAL A 117 -14.44 -18.42 1.91
C VAL A 117 -15.87 -17.99 1.62
N ILE A 118 -16.67 -18.93 1.20
CA ILE A 118 -18.06 -18.66 0.85
C ILE A 118 -18.96 -19.32 1.89
#